data_7862783fa00da701a7c42fb29ee1de75
#
_entry.id   7862783fa00da701a7c42fb29ee1de75
#
_cell.length_a   1.000
_cell.length_b   1.000
_cell.length_c   1.000
_cell.angle_alpha   90.00
_cell.angle_beta   90.00
_cell.angle_gamma   90.00
#
_symmetry.space_group_name_H-M   'P 1'
#
loop_
_entity.id
_entity.type
_entity.pdbx_description
1 polymer ?
#
loop_
_entity_poly.entity_id
_entity_poly.type
_entity_poly.pdbx_seq_one_letter_code
_entity_poly.pdbx_strand_id
1 'polypeptide(L)'
;MKKGFVFTMYIMVLLILFSSCQNKTKNHVIQLVREWEGKEIQFPPNSVFTIQGKDTIKHSGDNCDYKIVTYIDSIGCTSCKLQLQNWKDFILKMDSLNHDKVSFLFYFYPKDKSELRFIFQRDSFEYPICLDENDSFNKLNHFPSDMTFQTFLLNRNNKVLAI
;
A
#
# COMPACT_ATOMS: atom_id res chain seq x y z
N MET A 1 -9.99 -10.93 54.59
CA MET A 1 -10.75 -9.94 53.78
C MET A 1 -9.89 -8.92 53.04
N LYS A 2 -8.74 -8.45 53.53
CA LYS A 2 -7.88 -7.44 52.83
C LYS A 2 -7.17 -7.94 51.55
N LYS A 3 -6.80 -9.22 51.48
CA LYS A 3 -6.06 -9.77 50.28
C LYS A 3 -6.93 -9.88 48.99
N GLY A 4 -8.23 -10.14 49.14
CA GLY A 4 -9.14 -10.22 47.99
C GLY A 4 -9.41 -8.84 47.34
N PHE A 5 -9.50 -7.81 48.18
CA PHE A 5 -9.73 -6.44 47.74
C PHE A 5 -8.54 -5.88 46.93
N VAL A 6 -7.32 -6.15 47.38
CA VAL A 6 -6.10 -5.73 46.68
C VAL A 6 -5.97 -6.48 45.32
N PHE A 7 -6.34 -7.74 45.29
CA PHE A 7 -6.29 -8.53 44.02
C PHE A 7 -7.32 -8.04 42.97
N THR A 8 -8.55 -7.72 43.41
CA THR A 8 -9.57 -7.13 42.52
C THR A 8 -9.18 -5.75 42.03
N MET A 9 -8.57 -4.93 42.85
CA MET A 9 -8.06 -3.61 42.48
C MET A 9 -6.94 -3.73 41.43
N TYR A 10 -6.05 -4.72 41.57
CA TYR A 10 -4.97 -4.97 40.61
C TYR A 10 -5.50 -5.43 39.23
N ILE A 11 -6.50 -6.31 39.21
CA ILE A 11 -7.16 -6.74 37.97
C ILE A 11 -7.86 -5.57 37.27
N MET A 12 -8.53 -4.69 38.02
CA MET A 12 -9.20 -3.52 37.46
C MET A 12 -8.22 -2.54 36.83
N VAL A 13 -7.08 -2.28 37.47
CA VAL A 13 -6.01 -1.44 36.93
C VAL A 13 -5.42 -2.07 35.65
N LEU A 14 -5.22 -3.39 35.63
CA LEU A 14 -4.73 -4.11 34.44
C LEU A 14 -5.69 -3.97 33.25
N LEU A 15 -7.00 -4.11 33.47
CA LEU A 15 -8.04 -3.95 32.44
C LEU A 15 -8.08 -2.54 31.85
N ILE A 16 -7.87 -1.50 32.68
CA ILE A 16 -7.82 -0.10 32.21
C ILE A 16 -6.61 0.16 31.32
N LEU A 17 -5.45 -0.46 31.63
CA LEU A 17 -4.23 -0.31 30.82
C LEU A 17 -4.39 -0.93 29.43
N PHE A 18 -5.07 -2.07 29.31
CA PHE A 18 -5.34 -2.68 28.00
C PHE A 18 -6.32 -1.86 27.13
N SER A 19 -7.32 -1.23 27.73
CA SER A 19 -8.30 -0.40 27.00
C SER A 19 -7.68 0.87 26.42
N SER A 20 -6.67 1.45 27.08
CA SER A 20 -6.02 2.69 26.64
C SER A 20 -5.21 2.52 25.34
N CYS A 21 -4.61 1.34 25.10
CA CYS A 21 -3.77 1.09 23.94
C CYS A 21 -4.59 0.99 22.64
N GLN A 22 -5.77 0.36 22.67
CA GLN A 22 -6.64 0.20 21.51
C GLN A 22 -7.20 1.53 20.97
N ASN A 23 -7.54 2.45 21.85
CA ASN A 23 -8.06 3.76 21.46
C ASN A 23 -7.02 4.63 20.74
N LYS A 24 -5.75 4.52 21.11
CA LYS A 24 -4.67 5.30 20.50
C LYS A 24 -4.42 4.86 19.05
N THR A 25 -4.39 3.56 18.79
CA THR A 25 -4.21 3.00 17.45
C THR A 25 -5.38 3.36 16.54
N LYS A 26 -6.62 3.22 17.03
CA LYS A 26 -7.82 3.59 16.27
C LYS A 26 -7.84 5.06 15.86
N ASN A 27 -7.50 5.95 16.79
CA ASN A 27 -7.46 7.38 16.52
C ASN A 27 -6.39 7.74 15.50
N HIS A 28 -5.23 7.08 15.56
CA HIS A 28 -4.16 7.27 14.57
C HIS A 28 -4.62 6.87 13.16
N VAL A 29 -5.24 5.71 13.01
CA VAL A 29 -5.79 5.25 11.72
C VAL A 29 -6.84 6.23 11.17
N ILE A 30 -7.79 6.66 12.00
CA ILE A 30 -8.82 7.62 11.60
C ILE A 30 -8.18 8.95 11.14
N GLN A 31 -7.19 9.44 11.85
CA GLN A 31 -6.49 10.66 11.49
C GLN A 31 -5.78 10.51 10.16
N LEU A 32 -5.09 9.40 9.93
CA LEU A 32 -4.36 9.10 8.71
C LEU A 32 -5.31 9.00 7.51
N VAL A 33 -6.44 8.28 7.64
CA VAL A 33 -7.45 8.21 6.58
C VAL A 33 -7.97 9.60 6.23
N ARG A 34 -8.29 10.44 7.22
CA ARG A 34 -8.76 11.83 6.98
C ARG A 34 -7.71 12.71 6.33
N GLU A 35 -6.45 12.52 6.65
CA GLU A 35 -5.34 13.27 6.04
C GLU A 35 -5.20 12.96 4.54
N TRP A 36 -5.46 11.70 4.16
CA TRP A 36 -5.28 11.26 2.78
C TRP A 36 -6.54 11.38 1.92
N GLU A 37 -7.72 11.33 2.50
CA GLU A 37 -8.99 11.46 1.77
C GLU A 37 -9.06 12.78 1.01
N GLY A 38 -9.29 12.71 -0.30
CA GLY A 38 -9.36 13.85 -1.20
C GLY A 38 -8.01 14.46 -1.60
N LYS A 39 -6.88 14.02 -1.02
CA LYS A 39 -5.54 14.46 -1.40
C LYS A 39 -5.23 13.99 -2.82
N GLU A 40 -4.59 14.84 -3.61
CA GLU A 40 -4.17 14.51 -4.96
C GLU A 40 -2.80 13.82 -4.95
N ILE A 41 -2.72 12.64 -5.58
CA ILE A 41 -1.47 11.93 -5.79
C ILE A 41 -0.75 12.48 -7.02
N GLN A 42 0.47 12.91 -6.84
CA GLN A 42 1.35 13.42 -7.90
C GLN A 42 2.20 12.28 -8.47
N PHE A 43 2.09 12.03 -9.77
CA PHE A 43 2.88 11.01 -10.45
C PHE A 43 4.17 11.61 -11.02
N PRO A 44 5.32 10.90 -10.89
CA PRO A 44 6.55 11.34 -11.54
C PRO A 44 6.38 11.37 -13.07
N PRO A 45 6.79 12.45 -13.75
CA PRO A 45 6.52 12.65 -15.18
C PRO A 45 7.20 11.62 -16.09
N ASN A 46 8.26 10.98 -15.62
CA ASN A 46 9.06 10.01 -16.38
C ASN A 46 8.92 8.58 -15.85
N SER A 47 7.75 8.22 -15.34
CA SER A 47 7.50 6.86 -14.86
C SER A 47 7.53 5.87 -16.03
N VAL A 48 8.43 4.90 -15.98
CA VAL A 48 8.56 3.84 -16.98
C VAL A 48 8.03 2.54 -16.39
N PHE A 49 6.99 2.00 -17.02
CA PHE A 49 6.42 0.72 -16.61
C PHE A 49 7.01 -0.41 -17.43
N THR A 50 7.25 -1.52 -16.78
CA THR A 50 7.84 -2.72 -17.38
C THR A 50 7.11 -3.97 -16.90
N ILE A 51 7.17 -5.04 -17.69
CA ILE A 51 6.78 -6.38 -17.26
C ILE A 51 8.01 -7.08 -16.69
N GLN A 52 7.94 -7.49 -15.44
CA GLN A 52 9.04 -8.16 -14.70
C GLN A 52 10.39 -7.39 -14.77
N GLY A 53 10.34 -6.07 -14.94
CA GLY A 53 11.53 -5.23 -15.05
C GLY A 53 12.35 -5.42 -16.32
N LYS A 54 11.75 -5.97 -17.41
CA LYS A 54 12.42 -6.21 -18.70
C LYS A 54 11.76 -5.43 -19.83
N ASP A 55 10.53 -5.76 -20.17
CA ASP A 55 9.85 -5.22 -21.35
C ASP A 55 9.16 -3.90 -21.00
N THR A 56 9.60 -2.81 -21.63
CA THR A 56 8.94 -1.50 -21.44
C THR A 56 7.58 -1.51 -22.12
N ILE A 57 6.57 -1.10 -21.37
CA ILE A 57 5.21 -0.96 -21.88
C ILE A 57 4.73 0.48 -21.74
N LYS A 58 3.91 0.92 -22.70
CA LYS A 58 3.18 2.17 -22.55
C LYS A 58 1.97 1.91 -21.66
N HIS A 59 2.11 2.18 -20.37
CA HIS A 59 1.02 2.07 -19.42
C HIS A 59 0.41 3.44 -19.22
N SER A 60 -0.78 3.66 -19.77
CA SER A 60 -1.55 4.88 -19.59
C SER A 60 -2.78 4.55 -18.74
N GLY A 61 -2.68 4.73 -17.43
CA GLY A 61 -3.84 4.70 -16.54
C GLY A 61 -4.82 5.87 -16.75
N ASP A 62 -4.59 6.67 -17.81
CA ASP A 62 -5.30 7.94 -18.03
C ASP A 62 -6.76 7.77 -18.46
N ASN A 63 -7.11 6.63 -19.04
CA ASN A 63 -8.47 6.36 -19.54
C ASN A 63 -9.38 5.61 -18.56
N CYS A 64 -8.89 5.25 -17.38
CA CYS A 64 -9.66 4.51 -16.39
C CYS A 64 -10.43 5.44 -15.44
N ASP A 65 -11.59 4.99 -14.98
CA ASP A 65 -12.39 5.75 -14.02
C ASP A 65 -11.73 5.76 -12.62
N TYR A 66 -11.04 4.68 -12.29
CA TYR A 66 -10.36 4.48 -11.01
C TYR A 66 -8.94 3.96 -11.21
N LYS A 67 -8.07 4.28 -10.27
CA LYS A 67 -6.70 3.77 -10.20
C LYS A 67 -6.46 3.18 -8.81
N ILE A 68 -5.90 1.98 -8.76
CA ILE A 68 -5.37 1.42 -7.52
C ILE A 68 -3.85 1.57 -7.60
N VAL A 69 -3.31 2.40 -6.73
CA VAL A 69 -1.89 2.72 -6.70
C VAL A 69 -1.27 2.14 -5.45
N THR A 70 -0.23 1.35 -5.63
CA THR A 70 0.53 0.78 -4.51
C THR A 70 1.98 1.24 -4.60
N TYR A 71 2.47 1.83 -3.51
CA TYR A 71 3.87 2.17 -3.34
C TYR A 71 4.51 1.19 -2.36
N ILE A 72 5.64 0.60 -2.73
CA ILE A 72 6.39 -0.33 -1.89
C ILE A 72 7.83 0.15 -1.78
N ASP A 73 8.22 0.53 -0.55
CA ASP A 73 9.56 0.99 -0.22
C ASP A 73 10.57 -0.15 -0.06
N SER A 74 11.85 0.21 0.08
CA SER A 74 12.95 -0.73 0.28
C SER A 74 13.15 -1.18 1.74
N ILE A 75 12.28 -0.77 2.67
CA ILE A 75 12.47 -1.03 4.11
C ILE A 75 11.92 -2.41 4.47
N GLY A 76 12.73 -3.26 5.09
CA GLY A 76 12.32 -4.58 5.59
C GLY A 76 12.34 -5.70 4.54
N CYS A 77 11.54 -6.74 4.78
CA CYS A 77 11.48 -7.94 3.93
C CYS A 77 10.72 -7.66 2.63
N THR A 78 11.43 -7.62 1.49
CA THR A 78 10.83 -7.37 0.17
C THR A 78 9.75 -8.40 -0.16
N SER A 79 10.05 -9.68 -0.08
CA SER A 79 9.10 -10.74 -0.44
C SER A 79 7.84 -10.76 0.45
N CYS A 80 7.97 -10.39 1.73
CA CYS A 80 6.84 -10.32 2.66
C CYS A 80 5.89 -9.17 2.31
N LYS A 81 6.43 -8.04 1.84
CA LYS A 81 5.65 -6.85 1.47
C LYS A 81 4.92 -7.00 0.14
N LEU A 82 5.51 -7.72 -0.80
CA LEU A 82 5.02 -7.79 -2.16
C LEU A 82 3.64 -8.44 -2.28
N GLN A 83 3.36 -9.48 -1.49
CA GLN A 83 2.09 -10.23 -1.50
C GLN A 83 1.55 -10.49 -2.93
N LEU A 84 2.46 -10.83 -3.87
CA LEU A 84 2.17 -10.88 -5.31
C LEU A 84 1.02 -11.80 -5.67
N GLN A 85 0.87 -12.93 -4.95
CA GLN A 85 -0.24 -13.85 -5.19
C GLN A 85 -1.60 -13.20 -4.84
N ASN A 86 -1.66 -12.50 -3.72
CA ASN A 86 -2.88 -11.77 -3.33
C ASN A 86 -3.26 -10.71 -4.37
N TRP A 87 -2.26 -10.01 -4.92
CA TRP A 87 -2.48 -9.04 -5.99
C TRP A 87 -2.99 -9.71 -7.27
N LYS A 88 -2.41 -10.84 -7.70
CA LYS A 88 -2.87 -11.59 -8.86
C LYS A 88 -4.34 -12.00 -8.71
N ASP A 89 -4.69 -12.60 -7.58
CA ASP A 89 -6.05 -13.03 -7.30
C ASP A 89 -7.04 -11.85 -7.25
N PHE A 90 -6.62 -10.73 -6.69
CA PHE A 90 -7.42 -9.51 -6.63
C PHE A 90 -7.66 -8.90 -8.01
N ILE A 91 -6.60 -8.77 -8.83
CA ILE A 91 -6.69 -8.22 -10.18
C ILE A 91 -7.61 -9.10 -11.04
N LEU A 92 -7.41 -10.42 -11.05
CA LEU A 92 -8.27 -11.35 -11.79
C LEU A 92 -9.74 -11.22 -11.39
N LYS A 93 -10.02 -11.03 -10.11
CA LYS A 93 -11.39 -10.81 -9.62
C LYS A 93 -11.95 -9.48 -10.10
N MET A 94 -11.16 -8.42 -10.08
CA MET A 94 -11.58 -7.10 -10.54
C MET A 94 -11.83 -7.08 -12.06
N ASP A 95 -10.97 -7.71 -12.85
CA ASP A 95 -11.12 -7.83 -14.29
C ASP A 95 -12.40 -8.58 -14.67
N SER A 96 -12.79 -9.58 -13.88
CA SER A 96 -14.03 -10.32 -14.12
C SER A 96 -15.30 -9.50 -13.85
N LEU A 97 -15.21 -8.46 -13.01
CA LEU A 97 -16.36 -7.66 -12.59
C LEU A 97 -16.50 -6.35 -13.36
N ASN A 98 -15.37 -5.72 -13.73
CA ASN A 98 -15.36 -4.36 -14.27
C ASN A 98 -14.21 -4.16 -15.29
N HIS A 99 -14.31 -4.83 -16.44
CA HIS A 99 -13.35 -4.65 -17.51
C HIS A 99 -13.09 -3.16 -17.81
N ASP A 100 -11.82 -2.78 -17.88
CA ASP A 100 -11.30 -1.47 -18.31
C ASP A 100 -11.64 -0.25 -17.43
N LYS A 101 -12.28 -0.42 -16.27
CA LYS A 101 -12.60 0.71 -15.39
C LYS A 101 -11.54 1.00 -14.33
N VAL A 102 -10.73 0.02 -13.98
CA VAL A 102 -9.73 0.11 -12.91
C VAL A 102 -8.34 -0.16 -13.47
N SER A 103 -7.43 0.77 -13.25
CA SER A 103 -6.00 0.59 -13.57
C SER A 103 -5.22 0.28 -12.29
N PHE A 104 -4.29 -0.66 -12.38
CA PHE A 104 -3.38 -1.02 -11.28
C PHE A 104 -2.01 -0.45 -11.57
N LEU A 105 -1.48 0.35 -10.64
CA LEU A 105 -0.20 1.05 -10.74
C LEU A 105 0.69 0.65 -9.58
N PHE A 106 1.73 -0.15 -9.86
CA PHE A 106 2.68 -0.62 -8.86
C PHE A 106 3.98 0.17 -8.96
N TYR A 107 4.32 0.91 -7.91
CA TYR A 107 5.59 1.62 -7.79
C TYR A 107 6.45 0.94 -6.74
N PHE A 108 7.65 0.54 -7.14
CA PHE A 108 8.62 -0.10 -6.27
C PHE A 108 9.89 0.73 -6.17
N TYR A 109 10.27 1.06 -4.95
CA TYR A 109 11.59 1.61 -4.65
C TYR A 109 12.46 0.48 -4.09
N PRO A 110 13.20 -0.28 -4.94
CA PRO A 110 13.93 -1.46 -4.52
C PRO A 110 15.27 -1.10 -3.87
N LYS A 111 15.65 -1.84 -2.84
CA LYS A 111 17.02 -1.86 -2.34
C LYS A 111 17.95 -2.61 -3.31
N ASP A 112 17.47 -3.72 -3.86
CA ASP A 112 18.14 -4.54 -4.86
C ASP A 112 17.16 -4.87 -6.01
N LYS A 113 17.47 -4.36 -7.20
CA LYS A 113 16.66 -4.61 -8.39
C LYS A 113 16.73 -6.05 -8.87
N SER A 114 17.87 -6.70 -8.66
CA SER A 114 18.10 -8.07 -9.11
C SER A 114 17.24 -9.04 -8.28
N GLU A 115 17.18 -8.83 -6.97
CA GLU A 115 16.32 -9.57 -6.07
C GLU A 115 14.84 -9.39 -6.47
N LEU A 116 14.42 -8.15 -6.71
CA LEU A 116 13.03 -7.85 -7.06
C LEU A 116 12.62 -8.49 -8.39
N ARG A 117 13.49 -8.40 -9.43
CA ARG A 117 13.27 -9.06 -10.72
C ARG A 117 13.16 -10.58 -10.57
N PHE A 118 14.03 -11.19 -9.79
CA PHE A 118 13.99 -12.62 -9.50
C PHE A 118 12.65 -13.02 -8.87
N ILE A 119 12.17 -12.24 -7.89
CA ILE A 119 10.89 -12.49 -7.23
C ILE A 119 9.73 -12.42 -8.23
N PHE A 120 9.69 -11.39 -9.10
CA PHE A 120 8.63 -11.27 -10.12
C PHE A 120 8.63 -12.44 -11.10
N GLN A 121 9.81 -12.91 -11.52
CA GLN A 121 9.92 -14.07 -12.41
C GLN A 121 9.51 -15.37 -11.72
N ARG A 122 10.00 -15.61 -10.50
CA ARG A 122 9.65 -16.78 -9.70
C ARG A 122 8.15 -16.90 -9.48
N ASP A 123 7.50 -15.79 -9.17
CA ASP A 123 6.08 -15.75 -8.82
C ASP A 123 5.19 -15.48 -10.05
N SER A 124 5.78 -15.44 -11.25
CA SER A 124 5.09 -15.16 -12.53
C SER A 124 4.16 -13.93 -12.42
N PHE A 125 4.72 -12.82 -11.91
CA PHE A 125 4.00 -11.55 -11.80
C PHE A 125 4.18 -10.75 -13.09
N GLU A 126 3.22 -10.83 -13.99
CA GLU A 126 3.25 -10.25 -15.34
C GLU A 126 2.46 -8.94 -15.46
N TYR A 127 2.21 -8.28 -14.34
CA TYR A 127 1.55 -6.97 -14.33
C TYR A 127 2.55 -5.83 -14.48
N PRO A 128 2.11 -4.68 -15.02
CA PRO A 128 2.94 -3.49 -15.16
C PRO A 128 3.48 -2.98 -13.83
N ILE A 129 4.79 -2.81 -13.74
CA ILE A 129 5.47 -2.26 -12.56
C ILE A 129 6.38 -1.10 -12.96
N CYS A 130 6.48 -0.10 -12.11
CA CYS A 130 7.45 0.98 -12.20
C CYS A 130 8.54 0.77 -11.14
N LEU A 131 9.80 0.66 -11.58
CA LEU A 131 10.96 0.66 -10.69
C LEU A 131 11.43 2.09 -10.50
N ASP A 132 11.02 2.71 -9.39
CA ASP A 132 11.38 4.10 -9.06
C ASP A 132 12.69 4.14 -8.27
N GLU A 133 13.79 4.09 -8.99
CA GLU A 133 15.15 4.00 -8.43
C GLU A 133 15.54 5.19 -7.57
N ASN A 134 14.90 6.32 -7.78
CA ASN A 134 15.20 7.57 -7.10
C ASN A 134 14.21 7.90 -5.98
N ASP A 135 13.26 7.02 -5.70
CA ASP A 135 12.17 7.28 -4.75
C ASP A 135 11.39 8.57 -5.07
N SER A 136 11.26 8.87 -6.36
CA SER A 136 10.65 10.10 -6.85
C SER A 136 9.17 10.19 -6.48
N PHE A 137 8.49 9.05 -6.51
CA PHE A 137 7.08 8.98 -6.21
C PHE A 137 6.78 9.30 -4.73
N ASN A 138 7.58 8.74 -3.81
CA ASN A 138 7.46 9.05 -2.40
C ASN A 138 7.92 10.48 -2.07
N LYS A 139 8.99 10.96 -2.72
CA LYS A 139 9.45 12.35 -2.53
C LYS A 139 8.41 13.39 -2.93
N LEU A 140 7.57 13.10 -3.92
CA LEU A 140 6.48 13.98 -4.33
C LEU A 140 5.29 13.94 -3.36
N ASN A 141 4.98 12.76 -2.79
CA ASN A 141 3.73 12.56 -2.08
C ASN A 141 3.88 12.44 -0.56
N HIS A 142 5.07 12.05 -0.06
CA HIS A 142 5.35 11.77 1.35
C HIS A 142 4.42 10.71 1.93
N PHE A 143 4.44 9.52 1.34
CA PHE A 143 3.58 8.40 1.75
C PHE A 143 3.77 8.01 3.21
N PRO A 144 2.74 7.42 3.85
CA PRO A 144 2.87 6.89 5.20
C PRO A 144 4.01 5.88 5.30
N SER A 145 4.75 5.91 6.40
CA SER A 145 5.82 4.93 6.65
C SER A 145 5.28 3.53 6.97
N ASP A 146 4.05 3.43 7.44
CA ASP A 146 3.38 2.15 7.67
C ASP A 146 2.87 1.60 6.32
N MET A 147 3.44 0.45 5.91
CA MET A 147 3.13 -0.20 4.64
C MET A 147 1.65 -0.58 4.48
N THR A 148 0.92 -0.72 5.58
CA THR A 148 -0.52 -1.00 5.57
C THR A 148 -1.31 0.11 4.87
N PHE A 149 -0.76 1.32 4.87
CA PHE A 149 -1.36 2.53 4.29
C PHE A 149 -0.61 3.05 3.06
N GLN A 150 -0.02 2.18 2.28
CA GLN A 150 0.70 2.52 1.05
C GLN A 150 -0.04 2.06 -0.23
N THR A 151 -1.33 1.74 -0.09
CA THR A 151 -2.23 1.42 -1.22
C THR A 151 -3.41 2.37 -1.22
N PHE A 152 -3.65 3.00 -2.37
CA PHE A 152 -4.62 4.08 -2.53
C PHE A 152 -5.59 3.76 -3.66
N LEU A 153 -6.88 3.92 -3.41
CA LEU A 153 -7.89 4.00 -4.47
C LEU A 153 -8.03 5.46 -4.89
N LEU A 154 -7.82 5.75 -6.16
CA LEU A 154 -7.93 7.10 -6.73
C LEU A 154 -9.08 7.18 -7.72
N ASN A 155 -9.66 8.38 -7.85
CA ASN A 155 -10.54 8.72 -8.96
C ASN A 155 -9.74 9.09 -10.22
N ARG A 156 -10.45 9.42 -11.31
CA ARG A 156 -9.86 9.86 -12.59
C ARG A 156 -8.89 11.05 -12.43
N ASN A 157 -9.15 11.94 -11.49
CA ASN A 157 -8.34 13.14 -11.22
C ASN A 157 -7.23 12.90 -10.19
N ASN A 158 -6.84 11.66 -9.96
CA ASN A 158 -5.80 11.25 -9.00
C ASN A 158 -6.08 11.61 -7.53
N LYS A 159 -7.32 11.92 -7.18
CA LYS A 159 -7.70 12.18 -5.79
C LYS A 159 -8.00 10.88 -5.06
N VAL A 160 -7.47 10.77 -3.84
CA VAL A 160 -7.65 9.61 -2.97
C VAL A 160 -9.12 9.48 -2.56
N LEU A 161 -9.70 8.32 -2.81
CA LEU A 161 -11.03 7.92 -2.36
C LEU A 161 -10.96 7.00 -1.14
N ALA A 162 -9.91 6.19 -1.05
CA ALA A 162 -9.64 5.29 0.08
C ALA A 162 -8.15 4.97 0.17
N ILE A 163 -7.71 4.56 1.37
CA ILE A 163 -6.36 4.14 1.70
C ILE A 163 -6.41 2.81 2.46
#